data_b9e4cafa6f48753ffd641b08f7de86ec
#
_entry.id   b9e4cafa6f48753ffd641b08f7de86ec
#
_cell.length_a   1.000
_cell.length_b   1.000
_cell.length_c   1.000
_cell.angle_alpha   90.00
_cell.angle_beta   90.00
_cell.angle_gamma   90.00
#
_symmetry.space_group_name_H-M   'P 1'
#
loop_
_entity.id
_entity.type
_entity.pdbx_description
1 polymer ?
#
loop_
_entity_poly.entity_id
_entity_poly.type
_entity_poly.pdbx_seq_one_letter_code
_entity_poly.pdbx_strand_id
1 'polypeptide(L)' 'MSDSKREADLPVELAVTLGQITLTHAEALAMVPGSILKTGIPAGARVQLVAGGTLIARGELVEVAGELGVRILSLHT' A
#
# COMPACT_ATOMS: atom_id res chain seq x y z
N MET A 1 1.21 -18.26 28.11
CA MET A 1 2.56 -18.11 28.11
C MET A 1 3.18 -18.23 26.75
N SER A 2 3.38 -19.40 26.31
CA SER A 2 3.91 -19.59 24.98
C SER A 2 2.97 -19.07 23.92
N ASP A 3 1.68 -18.94 24.19
CA ASP A 3 0.71 -18.46 23.20
C ASP A 3 0.95 -17.02 22.82
N SER A 4 1.30 -16.16 23.76
CA SER A 4 1.62 -14.77 23.45
C SER A 4 2.81 -14.66 22.51
N LYS A 5 3.82 -15.48 22.73
CA LYS A 5 4.98 -15.50 21.86
C LYS A 5 4.63 -15.97 20.47
N ARG A 6 3.75 -16.96 20.36
CA ARG A 6 3.32 -17.46 19.06
C ARG A 6 2.55 -16.42 18.30
N GLU A 7 1.67 -15.69 18.98
CA GLU A 7 0.91 -14.63 18.35
C GLU A 7 1.82 -13.54 17.78
N ALA A 8 2.87 -13.19 18.52
CA ALA A 8 3.81 -12.19 18.06
C ALA A 8 4.59 -12.64 16.82
N ASP A 9 4.75 -13.95 16.66
CA ASP A 9 5.50 -14.49 15.51
C ASP A 9 4.63 -14.82 14.31
N LEU A 10 3.31 -14.73 14.44
CA LEU A 10 2.43 -15.03 13.31
C LEU A 10 2.50 -13.91 12.27
N PRO A 11 2.57 -14.28 11.00
CA PRO A 11 2.61 -13.27 9.93
C PRO A 11 1.27 -12.56 9.80
N VAL A 12 1.34 -11.27 9.49
CA VAL A 12 0.18 -10.45 9.22
C VAL A 12 0.34 -9.84 7.84
N GLU A 13 -0.66 -9.98 7.00
CA GLU A 13 -0.63 -9.36 5.69
C GLU A 13 -1.04 -7.90 5.79
N LEU A 14 -0.22 -7.05 5.23
CA LEU A 14 -0.43 -5.62 5.23
C LEU A 14 -0.50 -5.13 3.79
N ALA A 15 -1.62 -4.54 3.43
CA ALA A 15 -1.77 -3.95 2.11
C ALA A 15 -1.34 -2.49 2.16
N VAL A 16 -0.50 -2.11 1.21
CA VAL A 16 -0.04 -0.73 1.05
C VAL A 16 -0.76 -0.17 -0.17
N THR A 17 -1.65 0.79 0.04
CA THR A 17 -2.47 1.33 -1.05
C THR A 17 -2.13 2.78 -1.32
N LEU A 18 -2.03 3.12 -2.60
CA LEU A 18 -1.72 4.46 -3.05
C LEU A 18 -2.97 5.31 -3.30
N GLY A 19 -4.14 4.70 -3.29
CA GLY A 19 -5.39 5.37 -3.59
C GLY A 19 -6.10 4.67 -4.74
N GLN A 20 -6.98 5.40 -5.39
CA GLN A 20 -7.80 4.87 -6.49
C GLN A 20 -7.68 5.76 -7.70
N ILE A 21 -7.76 5.15 -8.88
CA ILE A 21 -7.87 5.88 -10.13
C ILE A 21 -9.15 5.42 -10.83
N THR A 22 -9.72 6.31 -11.61
CA THR A 22 -10.93 6.00 -12.35
C THR A 22 -10.58 5.88 -13.83
N LEU A 23 -10.99 4.78 -14.44
CA LEU A 23 -10.80 4.51 -15.86
C LEU A 23 -12.15 4.32 -16.52
N THR A 24 -12.25 4.67 -17.80
CA THR A 24 -13.41 4.28 -18.58
C THR A 24 -13.32 2.78 -18.88
N HIS A 25 -14.46 2.18 -19.20
CA HIS A 25 -14.50 0.78 -19.58
C HIS A 25 -13.60 0.52 -20.80
N ALA A 26 -13.64 1.41 -21.78
CA ALA A 26 -12.81 1.31 -22.96
C ALA A 26 -11.32 1.35 -22.63
N GLU A 27 -10.92 2.25 -21.74
CA GLU A 27 -9.53 2.34 -21.31
C GLU A 27 -9.06 1.06 -20.63
N ALA A 28 -9.91 0.49 -19.78
CA ALA A 28 -9.59 -0.76 -19.11
C ALA A 28 -9.41 -1.91 -20.10
N LEU A 29 -10.28 -1.99 -21.10
CA LEU A 29 -10.22 -3.04 -22.12
C LEU A 29 -9.01 -2.89 -23.06
N ALA A 30 -8.49 -1.68 -23.19
CA ALA A 30 -7.36 -1.42 -24.06
C ALA A 30 -6.00 -1.74 -23.42
N MET A 31 -5.97 -2.14 -22.17
CA MET A 31 -4.73 -2.44 -21.48
C MET A 31 -4.09 -3.73 -22.03
N VAL A 32 -2.81 -3.65 -22.28
CA VAL A 32 -2.01 -4.78 -22.77
C VAL A 32 -0.68 -4.76 -22.01
N PRO A 33 0.06 -5.88 -22.00
CA PRO A 33 1.39 -5.89 -21.38
C PRO A 33 2.25 -4.78 -21.98
N GLY A 34 2.87 -4.00 -21.11
CA GLY A 34 3.68 -2.85 -21.52
C GLY A 34 2.94 -1.53 -21.53
N SER A 35 1.61 -1.53 -21.36
CA SER A 35 0.84 -0.30 -21.22
C SER A 35 1.29 0.50 -20.01
N ILE A 36 1.27 1.82 -20.12
CA ILE A 36 1.59 2.72 -19.01
C ILE A 36 0.32 3.40 -18.56
N LEU A 37 0.01 3.25 -17.29
CA LEU A 37 -1.16 3.84 -16.67
C LEU A 37 -0.73 5.06 -15.87
N LYS A 38 -1.19 6.23 -16.27
CA LYS A 38 -0.90 7.46 -15.53
C LYS A 38 -1.88 7.59 -14.39
N THR A 39 -1.37 7.67 -13.17
CA THR A 39 -2.21 7.70 -11.99
C THR A 39 -2.48 9.12 -11.48
N GLY A 40 -1.66 10.08 -11.89
CA GLY A 40 -1.72 11.43 -11.33
C GLY A 40 -1.17 11.52 -9.91
N ILE A 41 -0.60 10.42 -9.41
CA ILE A 41 -0.07 10.37 -8.06
C ILE A 41 1.40 10.80 -8.10
N PRO A 42 1.78 11.85 -7.35
CA PRO A 42 3.16 12.32 -7.38
C PRO A 42 4.10 11.35 -6.67
N ALA A 43 5.39 11.41 -7.03
CA ALA A 43 6.43 10.67 -6.30
C ALA A 43 6.45 11.17 -4.84
N GLY A 44 6.69 10.26 -3.90
CA GLY A 44 6.63 10.60 -2.48
C GLY A 44 5.21 10.69 -1.94
N ALA A 45 4.26 10.12 -2.67
CA ALA A 45 2.86 10.17 -2.30
C ALA A 45 2.60 9.50 -0.95
N ARG A 46 1.53 9.92 -0.32
CA ARG A 46 1.07 9.29 0.91
C ARG A 46 0.35 7.99 0.59
N VAL A 47 0.52 7.03 1.48
CA VAL A 47 -0.06 5.70 1.32
C VAL A 47 -0.85 5.35 2.57
N GLN A 48 -1.76 4.42 2.41
CA GLN A 48 -2.53 3.87 3.53
C GLN A 48 -2.08 2.43 3.75
N LEU A 49 -1.98 2.06 5.02
CA LEU A 49 -1.65 0.70 5.42
C LEU A 49 -2.90 0.06 5.98
N VAL A 50 -3.32 -1.01 5.34
CA VAL A 50 -4.58 -1.67 5.65
C VAL A 50 -4.30 -3.13 5.99
N ALA A 51 -4.81 -3.59 7.11
CA ALA A 51 -4.70 -4.98 7.53
C ALA A 51 -6.10 -5.53 7.75
N GLY A 52 -6.42 -6.64 7.08
CA GLY A 52 -7.72 -7.26 7.22
C GLY A 52 -8.89 -6.34 6.88
N GLY A 53 -8.71 -5.44 5.92
CA GLY A 53 -9.74 -4.50 5.53
C GLY A 53 -9.84 -3.27 6.44
N THR A 54 -8.99 -3.16 7.44
CA THR A 54 -9.02 -2.05 8.39
C THR A 54 -7.80 -1.17 8.20
N LEU A 55 -8.02 0.13 8.09
CA LEU A 55 -6.94 1.11 8.02
C LEU A 55 -6.24 1.17 9.38
N ILE A 56 -4.94 0.91 9.40
CA ILE A 56 -4.18 0.91 10.66
C ILE A 56 -3.17 2.04 10.73
N ALA A 57 -2.75 2.58 9.59
CA ALA A 57 -1.74 3.64 9.58
C ALA A 57 -1.75 4.37 8.26
N ARG A 58 -1.18 5.55 8.26
CA ARG A 58 -0.86 6.30 7.05
C ARG A 58 0.61 6.57 7.03
N GLY A 59 1.18 6.58 5.85
CA GLY A 59 2.59 6.80 5.69
C GLY A 59 2.94 7.49 4.41
N GLU A 60 4.22 7.52 4.15
CA GLU A 60 4.79 8.15 2.97
C GLU A 60 5.70 7.12 2.29
N LEU A 61 5.55 7.00 0.99
CA LEU A 61 6.38 6.07 0.23
C LEU A 61 7.79 6.65 0.12
N VAL A 62 8.77 5.88 0.54
CA VAL A 62 10.17 6.31 0.52
C VAL A 62 11.03 5.21 -0.10
N GLU A 63 12.24 5.57 -0.48
CA GLU A 63 13.22 4.61 -0.97
C GLU A 63 14.32 4.49 0.06
N VAL A 64 14.64 3.26 0.43
CA VAL A 64 15.70 2.97 1.40
C VAL A 64 16.60 1.91 0.80
N ALA A 65 17.84 2.27 0.51
CA ALA A 65 18.85 1.35 -0.02
C ALA A 65 18.37 0.61 -1.29
N GLY A 66 17.67 1.30 -2.17
CA GLY A 66 17.19 0.73 -3.42
C GLY A 66 15.87 -0.02 -3.30
N GLU A 67 15.28 -0.08 -2.14
CA GLU A 67 14.00 -0.74 -1.92
C GLU A 67 12.95 0.27 -1.51
N LEU A 68 11.71 0.00 -1.91
CA LEU A 68 10.60 0.83 -1.47
C LEU A 68 10.26 0.51 -0.02
N GLY A 69 10.08 1.55 0.76
CA GLY A 69 9.65 1.44 2.15
C GLY A 69 8.54 2.43 2.43
N VAL A 70 7.99 2.35 3.61
CA VAL A 70 6.96 3.28 4.06
C VAL A 70 7.39 3.92 5.35
N ARG A 71 7.42 5.26 5.37
CA ARG A 71 7.64 6.00 6.60
C ARG A 71 6.30 6.21 7.25
N ILE A 72 6.12 5.72 8.46
CA ILE A 72 4.85 5.88 9.17
C ILE A 72 4.70 7.32 9.63
N LEU A 73 3.61 7.96 9.25
CA LEU A 73 3.31 9.32 9.63
C LEU A 73 2.29 9.39 10.75
N SER A 74 1.32 8.49 10.76
CA SER A 74 0.31 8.44 11.80
C SER A 74 -0.24 7.03 11.95
N LEU A 75 -0.66 6.71 13.15
CA LEU A 75 -1.34 5.46 13.44
C LEU A 75 -2.83 5.74 13.59
N HIS A 76 -3.63 4.82 13.09
CA HIS A 76 -5.07 4.91 13.23
C HIS A 76 -5.50 3.99 14.36
N THR A 77 -5.84 4.57 15.48
CA THR A 77 -6.22 3.81 16.67
C THR A 77 -7.70 4.00 17.01
#